data_20248a6e1044bec4cd04dc6d3daababf
#
_entry.id   20248a6e1044bec4cd04dc6d3daababf
#
_cell.length_a   1.000
_cell.length_b   1.000
_cell.length_c   1.000
_cell.angle_alpha   90.00
_cell.angle_beta   90.00
_cell.angle_gamma   90.00
#
_symmetry.space_group_name_H-M   'P 1'
#
loop_
_entity.id
_entity.type
_entity.pdbx_description
1 polymer ?
#
loop_
_entity_poly.entity_id
_entity_poly.type
_entity_poly.pdbx_seq_one_letter_code
_entity_poly.pdbx_strand_id
1 'polypeptide(L)'
;ALTRDDKQIVYYIATADLSRDDVDIYANYHANDPSQGWAMSRVTDQMAAAQKKHSNPSDTANYVEHYNAVVGVNADFYDMTNGVPNGALVMEGKEYHGGGSNFFAIMKNGTAMIGSASEYGIYKDQIQEAVGGGIYLVKDGKSVVSSTSDYYNNRHSRTCVGITASGKVVLMVLDGRQQPF
;
A
#
# COMPACT_ATOMS: atom_id res chain seq x y z
N ALA A 1 2.45 2.15 22.42
CA ALA A 1 3.42 3.17 22.00
C ALA A 1 4.81 2.68 22.38
N LEU A 2 5.78 2.81 21.47
CA LEU A 2 7.19 2.60 21.74
C LEU A 2 7.79 3.95 22.16
N THR A 3 8.55 3.95 23.23
CA THR A 3 9.32 5.13 23.65
C THR A 3 10.79 4.87 23.36
N ARG A 4 11.45 5.84 22.77
CA ARG A 4 12.90 5.88 22.61
C ARG A 4 13.36 7.28 22.96
N ASP A 5 14.33 7.40 23.87
CA ASP A 5 14.94 8.67 24.27
C ASP A 5 13.87 9.72 24.70
N ASP A 6 12.97 9.37 25.61
CA ASP A 6 11.88 10.19 26.14
C ASP A 6 10.87 10.73 25.11
N LYS A 7 10.98 10.29 23.85
CA LYS A 7 10.08 10.69 22.77
C LYS A 7 9.06 9.59 22.48
N GLN A 8 7.82 9.93 22.64
CA GLN A 8 6.73 9.02 22.27
C GLN A 8 6.64 8.88 20.74
N ILE A 9 6.57 7.64 20.28
CA ILE A 9 6.24 7.32 18.91
C ILE A 9 4.87 6.64 18.93
N VAL A 10 3.90 7.25 18.27
CA VAL A 10 2.59 6.64 18.08
C VAL A 10 2.60 5.89 16.76
N TYR A 11 2.11 4.66 16.78
CA TYR A 11 1.94 3.87 15.57
C TYR A 11 0.61 3.11 15.60
N TYR A 12 0.13 2.81 14.41
CA TYR A 12 -1.06 2.02 14.18
C TYR A 12 -0.68 0.83 13.30
N ILE A 13 -1.19 -0.35 13.66
CA ILE A 13 -0.95 -1.58 12.92
C ILE A 13 -2.29 -2.24 12.62
N ALA A 14 -2.44 -2.68 11.36
CA ALA A 14 -3.48 -3.59 10.94
C ALA A 14 -2.84 -4.85 10.36
N THR A 15 -3.44 -6.00 10.60
CA THR A 15 -2.99 -7.28 10.05
C THR A 15 -4.13 -7.91 9.25
N ALA A 16 -3.86 -8.25 8.00
CA ALA A 16 -4.77 -8.97 7.12
C ALA A 16 -4.30 -10.43 6.96
N ASP A 17 -5.20 -11.36 7.17
CA ASP A 17 -4.97 -12.78 6.97
C ASP A 17 -5.64 -13.20 5.65
N LEU A 18 -4.84 -13.24 4.58
CA LEU A 18 -5.31 -13.57 3.23
C LEU A 18 -5.70 -15.05 3.03
N SER A 19 -5.55 -15.89 4.06
CA SER A 19 -6.07 -17.26 4.03
C SER A 19 -7.58 -17.33 4.33
N ARG A 20 -8.17 -16.20 4.72
CA ARG A 20 -9.61 -16.08 4.99
C ARG A 20 -10.33 -15.60 3.73
N ASP A 21 -11.46 -16.22 3.43
CA ASP A 21 -12.29 -15.89 2.26
C ASP A 21 -13.01 -14.53 2.37
N ASP A 22 -13.02 -13.92 3.58
CA ASP A 22 -13.66 -12.64 3.86
C ASP A 22 -12.66 -11.47 4.03
N VAL A 23 -11.39 -11.66 3.65
CA VAL A 23 -10.33 -10.66 3.79
C VAL A 23 -9.58 -10.48 2.49
N ASP A 24 -9.65 -9.28 1.93
CA ASP A 24 -8.95 -8.88 0.71
C ASP A 24 -8.15 -7.59 0.92
N ILE A 25 -7.19 -7.35 0.04
CA ILE A 25 -6.44 -6.10 -0.07
C ILE A 25 -6.54 -5.58 -1.49
N TYR A 26 -7.03 -4.36 -1.64
CA TYR A 26 -7.16 -3.67 -2.91
C TYR A 26 -6.20 -2.47 -2.99
N ALA A 27 -5.58 -2.29 -4.13
CA ALA A 27 -4.96 -1.02 -4.49
C ALA A 27 -6.07 -0.03 -4.88
N ASN A 28 -5.91 1.23 -4.49
CA ASN A 28 -6.87 2.27 -4.81
C ASN A 28 -6.19 3.50 -5.37
N TYR A 29 -6.95 4.30 -6.08
CA TYR A 29 -6.56 5.58 -6.62
C TYR A 29 -7.72 6.57 -6.54
N HIS A 30 -7.46 7.85 -6.89
CA HIS A 30 -8.47 8.91 -6.93
C HIS A 30 -9.78 8.46 -7.58
N ALA A 31 -10.89 8.66 -6.89
CA ALA A 31 -12.24 8.22 -7.29
C ALA A 31 -12.38 6.70 -7.55
N ASN A 32 -11.37 5.91 -7.20
CA ASN A 32 -11.22 4.49 -7.57
C ASN A 32 -11.35 4.24 -9.09
N ASP A 33 -10.91 5.21 -9.89
CA ASP A 33 -11.02 5.19 -11.35
C ASP A 33 -9.89 5.99 -12.01
N PRO A 34 -8.74 5.35 -12.31
CA PRO A 34 -7.62 6.02 -12.97
C PRO A 34 -7.94 6.56 -14.38
N SER A 35 -9.04 6.11 -15.01
CA SER A 35 -9.46 6.66 -16.32
C SER A 35 -9.90 8.12 -16.24
N GLN A 36 -10.22 8.62 -15.04
CA GLN A 36 -10.53 10.03 -14.77
C GLN A 36 -9.29 10.94 -14.77
N GLY A 37 -8.11 10.37 -15.01
CA GLY A 37 -6.82 11.06 -14.94
C GLY A 37 -6.21 11.01 -13.53
N TRP A 38 -4.95 11.44 -13.45
CA TRP A 38 -4.19 11.44 -12.21
C TRP A 38 -4.57 12.63 -11.33
N ALA A 39 -4.81 12.38 -10.05
CA ALA A 39 -5.07 13.42 -9.07
C ALA A 39 -4.74 12.93 -7.65
N MET A 40 -4.51 13.85 -6.74
CA MET A 40 -4.32 13.54 -5.32
C MET A 40 -5.68 13.46 -4.63
N SER A 41 -5.86 12.49 -3.76
CA SER A 41 -7.00 12.43 -2.86
C SER A 41 -6.64 11.82 -1.51
N ARG A 42 -7.43 12.09 -0.50
CA ARG A 42 -7.22 11.51 0.83
C ARG A 42 -7.52 10.02 0.80
N VAL A 43 -6.83 9.26 1.63
CA VAL A 43 -7.09 7.82 1.81
C VAL A 43 -8.57 7.57 2.16
N THR A 44 -9.15 8.39 3.03
CA THR A 44 -10.58 8.29 3.40
C THR A 44 -11.52 8.49 2.23
N ASP A 45 -11.21 9.40 1.31
CA ASP A 45 -12.04 9.67 0.13
C ASP A 45 -11.92 8.51 -0.87
N GLN A 46 -10.72 7.94 -1.01
CA GLN A 46 -10.48 6.75 -1.83
C GLN A 46 -11.22 5.53 -1.25
N MET A 47 -11.18 5.32 0.07
CA MET A 47 -11.96 4.25 0.72
C MET A 47 -13.46 4.41 0.50
N ALA A 48 -13.98 5.63 0.61
CA ALA A 48 -15.40 5.92 0.36
C ALA A 48 -15.78 5.65 -1.11
N ALA A 49 -14.90 6.00 -2.06
CA ALA A 49 -15.12 5.72 -3.49
C ALA A 49 -15.12 4.21 -3.77
N ALA A 50 -14.16 3.46 -3.19
CA ALA A 50 -14.10 2.01 -3.29
C ALA A 50 -15.35 1.35 -2.69
N GLN A 51 -15.75 1.80 -1.49
CA GLN A 51 -16.97 1.32 -0.83
C GLN A 51 -18.21 1.51 -1.74
N LYS A 52 -18.36 2.70 -2.32
CA LYS A 52 -19.47 3.00 -3.22
C LYS A 52 -19.47 2.13 -4.49
N LYS A 53 -18.29 1.92 -5.08
CA LYS A 53 -18.11 1.10 -6.30
C LYS A 53 -18.47 -0.35 -6.02
N HIS A 54 -17.81 -0.94 -5.04
CA HIS A 54 -17.88 -2.40 -4.82
C HIS A 54 -19.16 -2.85 -4.08
N SER A 55 -19.84 -1.98 -3.33
CA SER A 55 -21.09 -2.33 -2.66
C SER A 55 -22.37 -2.05 -3.49
N ASN A 56 -22.22 -1.66 -4.76
CA ASN A 56 -23.36 -1.38 -5.63
C ASN A 56 -23.81 -2.65 -6.38
N PRO A 57 -24.93 -3.31 -6.02
CA PRO A 57 -25.38 -4.54 -6.67
C PRO A 57 -25.77 -4.36 -8.15
N SER A 58 -26.01 -3.12 -8.59
CA SER A 58 -26.33 -2.81 -9.98
C SER A 58 -25.08 -2.75 -10.87
N ASP A 59 -23.90 -2.66 -10.29
CA ASP A 59 -22.61 -2.69 -10.99
C ASP A 59 -22.03 -4.11 -10.93
N THR A 60 -22.58 -5.01 -11.73
CA THR A 60 -22.23 -6.44 -11.72
C THR A 60 -20.76 -6.72 -12.06
N ALA A 61 -20.06 -5.76 -12.67
CA ALA A 61 -18.63 -5.90 -12.99
C ALA A 61 -17.72 -5.64 -11.79
N ASN A 62 -18.19 -4.83 -10.83
CA ASN A 62 -17.39 -4.39 -9.69
C ASN A 62 -17.98 -4.81 -8.33
N TYR A 63 -19.18 -5.38 -8.33
CA TYR A 63 -19.85 -5.75 -7.09
C TYR A 63 -19.12 -6.86 -6.35
N VAL A 64 -18.88 -6.63 -5.07
CA VAL A 64 -18.36 -7.62 -4.11
C VAL A 64 -19.40 -7.74 -2.99
N GLU A 65 -19.92 -8.93 -2.79
CA GLU A 65 -20.89 -9.19 -1.73
C GLU A 65 -20.25 -8.90 -0.36
N HIS A 66 -20.97 -8.13 0.46
CA HIS A 66 -20.52 -7.71 1.78
C HIS A 66 -19.22 -6.88 1.80
N TYR A 67 -18.88 -6.21 0.68
CA TYR A 67 -17.70 -5.31 0.66
C TYR A 67 -17.76 -4.28 1.78
N ASN A 68 -16.71 -4.21 2.57
CA ASN A 68 -16.56 -3.23 3.65
C ASN A 68 -15.09 -2.78 3.78
N ALA A 69 -14.81 -1.54 3.39
CA ALA A 69 -13.49 -0.94 3.51
C ALA A 69 -13.20 -0.55 4.96
N VAL A 70 -12.49 -1.38 5.71
CA VAL A 70 -12.25 -1.22 7.15
C VAL A 70 -10.92 -0.53 7.48
N VAL A 71 -9.91 -0.65 6.62
CA VAL A 71 -8.58 -0.05 6.80
C VAL A 71 -8.07 0.48 5.47
N GLY A 72 -7.47 1.65 5.49
CA GLY A 72 -6.74 2.22 4.37
C GLY A 72 -5.46 2.90 4.82
N VAL A 73 -4.40 2.75 4.04
CA VAL A 73 -3.12 3.44 4.22
C VAL A 73 -2.68 4.04 2.89
N ASN A 74 -1.90 5.12 2.96
CA ASN A 74 -1.27 5.64 1.74
C ASN A 74 -0.15 4.70 1.28
N ALA A 75 0.12 4.73 -0.02
CA ALA A 75 1.21 3.98 -0.64
C ALA A 75 1.90 4.84 -1.70
N ASP A 76 3.16 4.48 -1.98
CA ASP A 76 4.06 5.07 -2.94
C ASP A 76 4.39 6.56 -2.72
N PHE A 77 5.39 7.02 -3.45
CA PHE A 77 5.64 8.42 -3.74
C PHE A 77 4.95 8.78 -5.06
N TYR A 78 4.62 10.04 -5.23
CA TYR A 78 3.94 10.52 -6.43
C TYR A 78 4.40 11.94 -6.78
N ASP A 79 4.23 12.33 -8.04
CA ASP A 79 4.46 13.69 -8.48
C ASP A 79 3.42 14.64 -7.86
N MET A 80 3.88 15.55 -7.03
CA MET A 80 3.05 16.53 -6.32
C MET A 80 2.30 17.50 -7.23
N THR A 81 2.67 17.58 -8.50
CA THR A 81 2.02 18.49 -9.45
C THR A 81 0.81 17.87 -10.14
N ASN A 82 0.81 16.55 -10.31
CA ASN A 82 -0.23 15.86 -11.09
C ASN A 82 -0.78 14.59 -10.46
N GLY A 83 -0.17 14.10 -9.36
CA GLY A 83 -0.62 12.90 -8.67
C GLY A 83 -0.19 11.57 -9.30
N VAL A 84 0.66 11.59 -10.34
CA VAL A 84 1.16 10.36 -10.97
C VAL A 84 2.05 9.60 -9.99
N PRO A 85 1.82 8.30 -9.74
CA PRO A 85 2.67 7.50 -8.85
C PRO A 85 4.06 7.30 -9.45
N ASN A 86 5.09 7.16 -8.62
CA ASN A 86 6.45 6.90 -9.07
C ASN A 86 6.68 5.42 -9.42
N GLY A 87 5.95 4.52 -8.79
CA GLY A 87 6.06 3.08 -8.98
C GLY A 87 4.79 2.46 -9.56
N ALA A 88 4.65 1.17 -9.38
CA ALA A 88 3.53 0.42 -9.92
C ALA A 88 2.18 0.87 -9.33
N LEU A 89 1.16 0.89 -10.18
CA LEU A 89 -0.24 0.83 -9.79
C LEU A 89 -0.95 -0.22 -10.65
N VAL A 90 -1.34 -1.31 -10.03
CA VAL A 90 -2.17 -2.35 -10.63
C VAL A 90 -3.44 -2.48 -9.79
N MET A 91 -4.59 -2.43 -10.41
CA MET A 91 -5.88 -2.57 -9.76
C MET A 91 -6.71 -3.59 -10.55
N GLU A 92 -7.25 -4.59 -9.85
CA GLU A 92 -8.10 -5.62 -10.44
C GLU A 92 -7.43 -6.33 -11.66
N GLY A 93 -6.10 -6.56 -11.56
CA GLY A 93 -5.30 -7.19 -12.60
C GLY A 93 -4.97 -6.32 -13.82
N LYS A 94 -5.33 -5.02 -13.79
CA LYS A 94 -5.01 -4.06 -14.85
C LYS A 94 -3.90 -3.10 -14.41
N GLU A 95 -2.83 -3.04 -15.18
CA GLU A 95 -1.76 -2.07 -14.99
C GLU A 95 -2.21 -0.69 -15.45
N TYR A 96 -2.11 0.30 -14.56
CA TYR A 96 -2.35 1.72 -14.84
C TYR A 96 -1.06 2.52 -14.84
N HIS A 97 -0.08 2.12 -14.01
CA HIS A 97 1.27 2.64 -14.03
C HIS A 97 2.25 1.50 -13.79
N GLY A 98 3.32 1.45 -14.58
CA GLY A 98 4.33 0.40 -14.52
C GLY A 98 5.29 0.54 -13.35
N GLY A 99 6.18 -0.44 -13.18
CA GLY A 99 7.22 -0.43 -12.16
C GLY A 99 8.23 0.71 -12.34
N GLY A 100 9.06 0.92 -11.39
CA GLY A 100 10.10 1.97 -11.34
C GLY A 100 10.72 2.03 -9.96
N SER A 101 10.00 1.48 -8.99
CA SER A 101 10.42 1.33 -7.58
C SER A 101 10.18 -0.09 -7.10
N ASN A 102 10.59 -0.40 -5.88
CA ASN A 102 10.12 -1.60 -5.20
C ASN A 102 8.60 -1.58 -5.10
N PHE A 103 7.97 -2.71 -4.96
CA PHE A 103 6.51 -2.79 -4.94
C PHE A 103 6.00 -3.79 -3.91
N PHE A 104 4.80 -3.57 -3.43
CA PHE A 104 3.97 -4.54 -2.75
C PHE A 104 2.87 -4.98 -3.72
N ALA A 105 2.58 -6.28 -3.74
CA ALA A 105 1.53 -6.83 -4.61
C ALA A 105 0.73 -7.94 -3.92
N ILE A 106 -0.52 -8.05 -4.33
CA ILE A 106 -1.34 -9.25 -4.19
C ILE A 106 -1.35 -9.93 -5.55
N MET A 107 -0.95 -11.19 -5.55
CA MET A 107 -0.87 -12.00 -6.77
C MET A 107 -2.24 -12.59 -7.13
N LYS A 108 -2.47 -12.95 -8.37
CA LYS A 108 -3.71 -13.60 -8.84
C LYS A 108 -4.05 -14.91 -8.14
N ASN A 109 -3.07 -15.54 -7.50
CA ASN A 109 -3.28 -16.73 -6.67
C ASN A 109 -3.62 -16.41 -5.20
N GLY A 110 -3.84 -15.12 -4.86
CA GLY A 110 -4.17 -14.65 -3.52
C GLY A 110 -2.99 -14.46 -2.57
N THR A 111 -1.75 -14.75 -2.98
CA THR A 111 -0.59 -14.57 -2.12
C THR A 111 -0.08 -13.13 -2.17
N ALA A 112 0.53 -12.65 -1.08
CA ALA A 112 1.19 -11.35 -1.04
C ALA A 112 2.68 -11.47 -1.42
N MET A 113 3.21 -10.43 -2.06
CA MET A 113 4.61 -10.33 -2.48
C MET A 113 5.16 -8.93 -2.24
N ILE A 114 6.42 -8.84 -1.81
CA ILE A 114 7.22 -7.61 -1.89
C ILE A 114 8.34 -7.88 -2.88
N GLY A 115 8.40 -7.11 -3.95
CA GLY A 115 9.38 -7.25 -5.03
C GLY A 115 10.21 -5.99 -5.23
N SER A 116 11.40 -6.17 -5.81
CA SER A 116 12.26 -5.07 -6.28
C SER A 116 11.79 -4.54 -7.63
N ALA A 117 12.24 -3.33 -7.98
CA ALA A 117 11.97 -2.74 -9.29
C ALA A 117 12.37 -3.66 -10.45
N SER A 118 13.49 -4.39 -10.31
CA SER A 118 13.99 -5.33 -11.34
C SER A 118 13.13 -6.59 -11.49
N GLU A 119 12.38 -6.95 -10.47
CA GLU A 119 11.50 -8.13 -10.48
C GLU A 119 10.11 -7.82 -11.05
N TYR A 120 9.71 -6.55 -11.12
CA TYR A 120 8.38 -6.18 -11.56
C TYR A 120 8.02 -6.76 -12.94
N GLY A 121 8.91 -6.62 -13.92
CA GLY A 121 8.70 -7.16 -15.27
C GLY A 121 8.53 -8.68 -15.34
N ILE A 122 9.06 -9.42 -14.35
CA ILE A 122 8.94 -10.88 -14.27
C ILE A 122 7.55 -11.29 -13.78
N TYR A 123 6.99 -10.52 -12.83
CA TYR A 123 5.77 -10.89 -12.11
C TYR A 123 4.52 -10.13 -12.56
N LYS A 124 4.64 -9.04 -13.32
CA LYS A 124 3.54 -8.11 -13.63
C LYS A 124 2.27 -8.80 -14.15
N ASP A 125 2.39 -9.83 -15.00
CA ASP A 125 1.24 -10.53 -15.56
C ASP A 125 0.50 -11.44 -14.55
N GLN A 126 1.13 -11.69 -13.39
CA GLN A 126 0.57 -12.49 -12.29
C GLN A 126 0.02 -11.61 -11.17
N ILE A 127 0.15 -10.29 -11.26
CA ILE A 127 -0.28 -9.34 -10.25
C ILE A 127 -1.79 -9.08 -10.39
N GLN A 128 -2.50 -9.12 -9.27
CA GLN A 128 -3.90 -8.71 -9.14
C GLN A 128 -3.98 -7.27 -8.66
N GLU A 129 -3.24 -6.94 -7.60
CA GLU A 129 -3.16 -5.59 -7.01
C GLU A 129 -1.70 -5.24 -6.78
N ALA A 130 -1.26 -4.03 -7.08
CA ALA A 130 0.06 -3.56 -6.69
C ALA A 130 0.12 -2.06 -6.46
N VAL A 131 1.01 -1.70 -5.56
CA VAL A 131 1.43 -0.32 -5.31
C VAL A 131 2.95 -0.24 -5.23
N GLY A 132 3.52 0.88 -5.67
CA GLY A 132 4.94 1.15 -5.50
C GLY A 132 5.33 1.37 -4.04
N GLY A 133 6.62 1.30 -3.77
CA GLY A 133 7.17 1.50 -2.44
C GLY A 133 8.64 1.97 -2.47
N GLY A 134 9.11 2.38 -1.31
CA GLY A 134 10.46 2.88 -1.11
C GLY A 134 11.51 1.77 -0.91
N ILE A 135 12.20 1.82 0.20
CA ILE A 135 13.29 0.89 0.53
C ILE A 135 12.80 -0.35 1.27
N TYR A 136 13.54 -1.44 1.14
CA TYR A 136 13.38 -2.58 2.03
C TYR A 136 13.85 -2.21 3.46
N LEU A 137 13.04 -2.55 4.44
CA LEU A 137 13.37 -2.39 5.86
C LEU A 137 13.85 -3.71 6.46
N VAL A 138 13.20 -4.81 6.09
CA VAL A 138 13.47 -6.15 6.59
C VAL A 138 13.45 -7.12 5.41
N LYS A 139 14.42 -8.01 5.36
CA LYS A 139 14.49 -9.15 4.43
C LYS A 139 14.93 -10.38 5.20
N ASP A 140 14.23 -11.49 5.02
CA ASP A 140 14.52 -12.77 5.69
C ASP A 140 14.65 -12.62 7.23
N GLY A 141 13.76 -11.82 7.82
CA GLY A 141 13.73 -11.55 9.26
C GLY A 141 14.85 -10.65 9.79
N LYS A 142 15.68 -10.10 8.92
CA LYS A 142 16.81 -9.23 9.29
C LYS A 142 16.60 -7.81 8.77
N SER A 143 16.98 -6.82 9.58
CA SER A 143 17.02 -5.42 9.10
C SER A 143 18.06 -5.29 8.00
N VAL A 144 17.65 -4.67 6.89
CA VAL A 144 18.52 -4.38 5.73
C VAL A 144 18.63 -2.89 5.45
N VAL A 145 18.21 -2.06 6.39
CA VAL A 145 18.32 -0.60 6.26
C VAL A 145 19.79 -0.20 6.29
N SER A 146 20.28 0.27 5.15
CA SER A 146 21.67 0.74 4.97
C SER A 146 21.73 2.19 4.47
N SER A 147 20.57 2.88 4.44
CA SER A 147 20.52 4.24 3.93
C SER A 147 21.25 5.22 4.84
N THR A 148 22.11 6.05 4.25
CA THR A 148 22.73 7.22 4.87
C THR A 148 21.95 8.49 4.56
N SER A 149 20.86 8.40 3.80
CA SER A 149 20.03 9.55 3.46
C SER A 149 19.33 10.12 4.68
N ASP A 150 19.46 11.41 4.89
CA ASP A 150 18.75 12.13 5.95
C ASP A 150 17.26 11.94 5.87
N TYR A 151 16.72 11.80 4.65
CA TYR A 151 15.30 11.54 4.44
C TYR A 151 14.83 10.26 5.15
N TYR A 152 15.60 9.17 5.11
CA TYR A 152 15.23 7.91 5.76
C TYR A 152 15.61 7.86 7.24
N ASN A 153 16.69 8.56 7.62
CA ASN A 153 17.21 8.53 8.99
C ASN A 153 16.52 9.55 9.90
N ASN A 154 15.96 10.62 9.34
CA ASN A 154 15.26 11.63 10.13
C ASN A 154 13.86 11.17 10.54
N ARG A 155 13.39 11.74 11.64
CA ARG A 155 12.05 11.46 12.16
C ARG A 155 10.97 12.10 11.29
N HIS A 156 10.26 11.25 10.56
CA HIS A 156 9.13 11.60 9.71
C HIS A 156 8.00 10.60 9.94
N SER A 157 6.77 11.00 9.62
CA SER A 157 5.67 10.05 9.49
C SER A 157 6.03 9.00 8.44
N ARG A 158 5.67 7.76 8.68
CA ARG A 158 6.00 6.63 7.78
C ARG A 158 4.80 5.72 7.61
N THR A 159 4.67 5.18 6.41
CA THR A 159 3.80 4.05 6.12
C THR A 159 4.66 2.89 5.66
N CYS A 160 4.39 1.72 6.19
CA CYS A 160 5.12 0.50 5.87
C CYS A 160 4.12 -0.63 5.58
N VAL A 161 4.52 -1.53 4.71
CA VAL A 161 3.86 -2.82 4.51
C VAL A 161 4.87 -3.94 4.74
N GLY A 162 4.41 -5.03 5.32
CA GLY A 162 5.23 -6.22 5.55
C GLY A 162 4.45 -7.50 5.35
N ILE A 163 5.15 -8.59 5.14
CA ILE A 163 4.58 -9.94 5.05
C ILE A 163 5.24 -10.78 6.14
N THR A 164 4.43 -11.41 6.98
CA THR A 164 4.93 -12.31 8.03
C THR A 164 5.37 -13.66 7.45
N ALA A 165 6.11 -14.44 8.21
CA ALA A 165 6.49 -15.81 7.82
C ALA A 165 5.27 -16.72 7.58
N SER A 166 4.11 -16.40 8.17
CA SER A 166 2.84 -17.11 7.95
C SER A 166 2.02 -16.54 6.77
N GLY A 167 2.54 -15.60 5.99
CA GLY A 167 1.87 -15.02 4.82
C GLY A 167 0.87 -13.89 5.13
N LYS A 168 0.69 -13.51 6.41
CA LYS A 168 -0.19 -12.38 6.76
C LYS A 168 0.44 -11.07 6.35
N VAL A 169 -0.37 -10.14 5.85
CA VAL A 169 0.07 -8.78 5.52
C VAL A 169 -0.08 -7.88 6.74
N VAL A 170 0.95 -7.10 7.01
CA VAL A 170 0.97 -6.09 8.07
C VAL A 170 1.06 -4.71 7.45
N LEU A 171 0.08 -3.87 7.71
CA LEU A 171 0.07 -2.45 7.38
C LEU A 171 0.40 -1.66 8.63
N MET A 172 1.36 -0.75 8.55
CA MET A 172 1.78 0.05 9.69
C MET A 172 1.93 1.52 9.30
N VAL A 173 1.38 2.40 10.11
CA VAL A 173 1.56 3.84 9.99
C VAL A 173 2.20 4.34 11.29
N LEU A 174 3.26 5.13 11.16
CA LEU A 174 3.95 5.77 12.27
C LEU A 174 3.78 7.27 12.19
N ASP A 175 3.56 7.86 13.34
CA ASP A 175 3.59 9.30 13.51
C ASP A 175 5.03 9.84 13.57
N GLY A 176 5.22 11.05 13.09
CA GLY A 176 6.50 11.75 13.14
C GLY A 176 6.28 13.25 13.14
N ARG A 177 7.30 14.08 13.30
CA ARG A 177 7.24 15.54 13.28
C ARG A 177 6.23 16.16 14.25
N GLN A 178 5.93 15.49 15.36
CA GLN A 178 5.06 16.07 16.39
C GLN A 178 5.83 17.08 17.21
N GLN A 179 5.19 18.22 17.53
CA GLN A 179 5.73 19.18 18.47
C GLN A 179 5.60 18.66 19.91
N PRO A 180 6.52 19.01 20.83
CA PRO A 180 7.73 19.81 20.64
C PRO A 180 8.97 18.94 20.35
N PHE A 181 9.42 18.92 19.10
CA PHE A 181 10.66 18.19 18.72
C PHE A 181 11.53 19.05 17.81
#